data_8bca3cd26f96b48c7b28fe0f5176ace4
#
_entry.id   8bca3cd26f96b48c7b28fe0f5176ace4
#
_cell.length_a   1.000
_cell.length_b   1.000
_cell.length_c   1.000
_cell.angle_alpha   90.00
_cell.angle_beta   90.00
_cell.angle_gamma   90.00
#
_symmetry.space_group_name_H-M   'P 1'
#
loop_
_entity.id
_entity.type
_entity.pdbx_description
1 polymer ?
#
loop_
_entity_poly.entity_id
_entity_poly.type
_entity_poly.pdbx_seq_one_letter_code
_entity_poly.pdbx_strand_id
1 'polypeptide(L)'
;MPFINQKKIQLTIYNIMQDLFEKIYKNKGPLGKWASIAEGYFAFPKLEGPISNRMKFNGKKVITWSVNDYLGLANHPEVRKTDAEAAKDYGSAYPMGARLMSGHTNLHEKLELELALFTSKESAYLLNFGYKGNL
;
A
#
# COMPACT_ATOMS: atom_id res chain seq x y z
N MET A 1 3.45 4.15 47.10
CA MET A 1 3.35 4.48 45.65
C MET A 1 1.92 4.85 45.36
N PRO A 2 1.62 6.06 44.88
CA PRO A 2 0.26 6.45 44.59
C PRO A 2 -0.25 5.63 43.38
N PHE A 3 -1.39 4.99 43.53
CA PHE A 3 -2.07 4.28 42.42
C PHE A 3 -2.40 5.30 41.32
N ILE A 4 -1.70 5.21 40.24
CA ILE A 4 -1.98 6.00 39.04
C ILE A 4 -3.37 5.58 38.51
N ASN A 5 -4.31 6.51 38.59
CA ASN A 5 -5.70 6.26 38.20
C ASN A 5 -5.77 5.99 36.68
N GLN A 6 -5.88 4.72 36.30
CA GLN A 6 -5.94 4.27 34.90
C GLN A 6 -7.02 5.00 34.11
N LYS A 7 -8.17 5.33 34.71
CA LYS A 7 -9.22 6.12 34.06
C LYS A 7 -8.74 7.52 33.67
N LYS A 8 -7.91 8.15 34.51
CA LYS A 8 -7.39 9.51 34.24
C LYS A 8 -6.35 9.47 33.11
N ILE A 9 -5.53 8.41 33.04
CA ILE A 9 -4.59 8.22 31.94
C ILE A 9 -5.34 7.97 30.63
N GLN A 10 -6.36 7.12 30.65
CA GLN A 10 -7.15 6.79 29.46
C GLN A 10 -7.92 8.01 28.93
N LEU A 11 -8.46 8.84 29.84
CA LEU A 11 -9.12 10.10 29.48
C LEU A 11 -8.13 11.11 28.88
N THR A 12 -6.91 11.19 29.44
CA THR A 12 -5.86 12.07 28.94
C THR A 12 -5.38 11.62 27.54
N ILE A 13 -5.17 10.33 27.34
CA ILE A 13 -4.78 9.79 26.03
C ILE A 13 -5.90 10.03 24.99
N TYR A 14 -7.16 9.82 25.36
CA TYR A 14 -8.31 10.07 24.50
C TYR A 14 -8.42 11.55 24.09
N ASN A 15 -8.24 12.48 25.05
CA ASN A 15 -8.25 13.91 24.78
C ASN A 15 -7.06 14.37 23.93
N ILE A 16 -5.88 13.78 24.13
CA ILE A 16 -4.69 14.07 23.30
C ILE A 16 -4.91 13.57 21.86
N MET A 17 -5.49 12.39 21.68
CA MET A 17 -5.81 11.85 20.35
C MET A 17 -6.86 12.69 19.64
N GLN A 18 -7.93 13.11 20.33
CA GLN A 18 -8.93 14.01 19.73
C GLN A 18 -8.30 15.35 19.33
N ASP A 19 -7.44 15.91 20.18
CA ASP A 19 -6.75 17.16 19.86
C ASP A 19 -5.84 17.03 18.63
N LEU A 20 -5.16 15.89 18.46
CA LEU A 20 -4.34 15.64 17.28
C LEU A 20 -5.19 15.57 15.99
N PHE A 21 -6.28 14.84 16.00
CA PHE A 21 -7.18 14.75 14.84
C PHE A 21 -7.90 16.07 14.58
N GLU A 22 -8.30 16.78 15.62
CA GLU A 22 -8.90 18.10 15.50
C GLU A 22 -7.91 19.13 14.93
N LYS A 23 -6.64 19.08 15.33
CA LYS A 23 -5.57 19.89 14.73
C LYS A 23 -5.34 19.55 13.27
N ILE A 24 -5.35 18.27 12.90
CA ILE A 24 -5.24 17.84 11.51
C ILE A 24 -6.43 18.35 10.69
N TYR A 25 -7.64 18.22 11.20
CA TYR A 25 -8.85 18.73 10.55
C TYR A 25 -8.89 20.25 10.41
N LYS A 26 -8.41 20.96 11.41
CA LYS A 26 -8.34 22.43 11.44
C LYS A 26 -7.10 22.98 10.73
N ASN A 27 -6.18 22.11 10.32
CA ASN A 27 -4.93 22.51 9.66
C ASN A 27 -5.24 23.14 8.31
N LYS A 28 -5.01 24.46 8.20
CA LYS A 28 -5.14 25.23 6.96
C LYS A 28 -3.90 25.15 6.07
N GLY A 29 -2.96 24.27 6.37
CA GLY A 29 -1.83 23.96 5.49
C GLY A 29 -2.27 23.43 4.12
N PRO A 30 -1.34 23.12 3.24
CA PRO A 30 -1.65 22.70 1.85
C PRO A 30 -2.69 21.57 1.80
N LEU A 31 -2.60 20.58 2.69
CA LEU A 31 -3.52 19.45 2.74
C LEU A 31 -4.89 19.85 3.30
N GLY A 32 -4.96 20.68 4.37
CA GLY A 32 -6.22 21.08 4.98
C GLY A 32 -7.05 22.01 4.10
N LYS A 33 -6.39 22.91 3.37
CA LYS A 33 -7.07 23.79 2.40
C LYS A 33 -7.71 22.99 1.26
N TRP A 34 -7.02 21.99 0.77
CA TRP A 34 -7.50 21.15 -0.33
C TRP A 34 -8.53 20.12 0.13
N ALA A 35 -8.44 19.61 1.37
CA ALA A 35 -9.42 18.68 1.93
C ALA A 35 -10.84 19.27 1.98
N SER A 36 -10.97 20.59 2.25
CA SER A 36 -12.26 21.27 2.29
C SER A 36 -12.84 21.53 0.88
N ILE A 37 -12.01 21.60 -0.14
CA ILE A 37 -12.43 21.90 -1.54
C ILE A 37 -12.66 20.61 -2.32
N ALA A 38 -11.92 19.55 -2.02
CA ALA A 38 -11.85 18.35 -2.84
C ALA A 38 -12.84 17.24 -2.42
N GLU A 39 -13.79 17.52 -1.53
CA GLU A 39 -14.84 16.56 -1.12
C GLU A 39 -14.29 15.16 -0.75
N GLY A 40 -13.16 15.10 -0.05
CA GLY A 40 -12.47 13.85 0.30
C GLY A 40 -11.62 13.23 -0.82
N TYR A 41 -11.50 13.87 -1.98
CA TYR A 41 -10.67 13.38 -3.08
C TYR A 41 -9.16 13.47 -2.78
N PHE A 42 -8.75 14.47 -2.02
CA PHE A 42 -7.34 14.82 -1.87
C PHE A 42 -6.55 13.87 -0.96
N ALA A 43 -7.19 13.27 0.04
CA ALA A 43 -6.54 12.31 0.94
C ALA A 43 -7.43 11.09 1.10
N PHE A 44 -6.85 9.92 0.88
CA PHE A 44 -7.54 8.63 1.02
C PHE A 44 -8.85 8.53 0.22
N PRO A 45 -8.87 8.82 -1.10
CA PRO A 45 -10.07 8.69 -1.91
C PRO A 45 -10.56 7.24 -1.87
N LYS A 46 -11.82 7.05 -1.50
CA LYS A 46 -12.43 5.73 -1.45
C LYS A 46 -12.84 5.29 -2.86
N LEU A 47 -11.96 4.56 -3.52
CA LEU A 47 -12.24 3.95 -4.81
C LEU A 47 -12.91 2.59 -4.63
N GLU A 48 -13.84 2.26 -5.50
CA GLU A 48 -14.64 1.03 -5.45
C GLU A 48 -14.50 0.23 -6.75
N GLY A 49 -14.54 -1.09 -6.62
CA GLY A 49 -14.46 -2.04 -7.71
C GLY A 49 -13.05 -2.59 -7.94
N PRO A 50 -12.87 -3.48 -8.93
CA PRO A 50 -11.57 -4.00 -9.32
C PRO A 50 -10.63 -2.88 -9.77
N ILE A 51 -9.33 -3.04 -9.52
CA ILE A 51 -8.31 -2.11 -10.00
C ILE A 51 -8.41 -2.00 -11.53
N SER A 52 -8.62 -0.77 -12.02
CA SER A 52 -8.66 -0.51 -13.46
C SER A 52 -8.48 1.00 -13.72
N ASN A 53 -8.32 1.34 -15.00
CA ASN A 53 -8.31 2.74 -15.43
C ASN A 53 -9.66 3.46 -15.23
N ARG A 54 -10.72 2.74 -14.86
CA ARG A 54 -12.04 3.28 -14.55
C ARG A 54 -12.60 2.60 -13.32
N MET A 55 -12.67 3.34 -12.22
CA MET A 55 -13.22 2.88 -10.94
C MET A 55 -14.40 3.77 -10.53
N LYS A 56 -15.10 3.41 -9.46
CA LYS A 56 -16.14 4.26 -8.90
C LYS A 56 -15.59 5.12 -7.77
N PHE A 57 -16.00 6.37 -7.73
CA PHE A 57 -15.75 7.31 -6.64
C PHE A 57 -17.04 8.07 -6.36
N ASN A 58 -17.51 8.05 -5.11
CA ASN A 58 -18.80 8.64 -4.71
C ASN A 58 -19.96 8.23 -5.64
N GLY A 59 -20.03 6.92 -5.96
CA GLY A 59 -21.06 6.35 -6.85
C GLY A 59 -20.90 6.67 -8.35
N LYS A 60 -19.98 7.54 -8.73
CA LYS A 60 -19.74 7.92 -10.13
C LYS A 60 -18.54 7.17 -10.71
N LYS A 61 -18.63 6.75 -11.97
CA LYS A 61 -17.50 6.15 -12.69
C LYS A 61 -16.52 7.24 -13.11
N VAL A 62 -15.27 7.11 -12.67
CA VAL A 62 -14.19 8.08 -12.93
C VAL A 62 -13.02 7.43 -13.63
N ILE A 63 -12.21 8.21 -14.34
CA ILE A 63 -10.91 7.77 -14.85
C ILE A 63 -9.92 7.84 -13.69
N THR A 64 -9.22 6.74 -13.43
CA THR A 64 -8.31 6.60 -12.29
C THR A 64 -6.87 6.71 -12.76
N TRP A 65 -6.24 7.86 -12.50
CA TRP A 65 -4.84 8.14 -12.86
C TRP A 65 -3.84 7.72 -11.78
N SER A 66 -4.31 7.42 -10.58
CA SER A 66 -3.48 7.19 -9.39
C SER A 66 -3.10 5.72 -9.15
N VAL A 67 -3.56 4.79 -10.00
CA VAL A 67 -3.23 3.37 -9.84
C VAL A 67 -1.94 3.02 -10.58
N ASN A 68 -1.13 2.16 -9.97
CA ASN A 68 0.15 1.70 -10.53
C ASN A 68 -0.02 0.48 -11.46
N ASP A 69 -1.10 0.46 -12.23
CA ASP A 69 -1.39 -0.60 -13.20
C ASP A 69 -1.05 -0.13 -14.62
N TYR A 70 0.21 0.25 -14.83
CA TYR A 70 0.67 0.91 -16.06
C TYR A 70 0.47 0.07 -17.33
N LEU A 71 0.57 -1.24 -17.22
CA LEU A 71 0.40 -2.16 -18.34
C LEU A 71 -0.98 -2.83 -18.38
N GLY A 72 -1.87 -2.52 -17.42
CA GLY A 72 -3.19 -3.12 -17.32
C GLY A 72 -3.18 -4.59 -16.91
N LEU A 73 -2.13 -5.06 -16.27
CA LEU A 73 -1.92 -6.48 -15.95
C LEU A 73 -2.63 -6.93 -14.66
N ALA A 74 -3.06 -6.00 -13.81
CA ALA A 74 -3.69 -6.33 -12.52
C ALA A 74 -4.93 -7.24 -12.65
N ASN A 75 -5.64 -7.15 -13.77
CA ASN A 75 -6.80 -7.99 -14.07
C ASN A 75 -6.58 -8.96 -15.24
N HIS A 76 -5.35 -9.11 -15.72
CA HIS A 76 -5.05 -10.04 -16.79
C HIS A 76 -5.34 -11.48 -16.32
N PRO A 77 -6.12 -12.29 -17.08
CA PRO A 77 -6.55 -13.61 -16.64
C PRO A 77 -5.40 -14.54 -16.25
N GLU A 78 -4.35 -14.60 -17.05
CA GLU A 78 -3.19 -15.46 -16.78
C GLU A 78 -2.40 -15.00 -15.53
N VAL A 79 -2.23 -13.68 -15.33
CA VAL A 79 -1.55 -13.14 -14.14
C VAL A 79 -2.33 -13.51 -12.89
N ARG A 80 -3.65 -13.30 -12.91
CA ARG A 80 -4.53 -13.65 -11.78
C ARG A 80 -4.57 -15.14 -11.48
N LYS A 81 -4.56 -15.97 -12.54
CA LYS A 81 -4.52 -17.42 -12.40
C LYS A 81 -3.23 -17.86 -11.74
N THR A 82 -2.09 -17.38 -12.22
CA THR A 82 -0.77 -17.69 -11.65
C THR A 82 -0.65 -17.25 -10.19
N ASP A 83 -1.16 -16.07 -9.85
CA ASP A 83 -1.19 -15.57 -8.46
C ASP A 83 -2.03 -16.47 -7.54
N ALA A 84 -3.21 -16.88 -8.00
CA ALA A 84 -4.08 -17.79 -7.26
C ALA A 84 -3.46 -19.19 -7.07
N GLU A 85 -2.79 -19.72 -8.08
CA GLU A 85 -2.06 -20.99 -8.01
C GLU A 85 -0.87 -20.88 -7.05
N ALA A 86 -0.10 -19.80 -7.12
CA ALA A 86 0.99 -19.56 -6.20
C ALA A 86 0.50 -19.43 -4.74
N ALA A 87 -0.61 -18.75 -4.50
CA ALA A 87 -1.21 -18.66 -3.17
C ALA A 87 -1.67 -20.03 -2.64
N LYS A 88 -2.14 -20.91 -3.51
CA LYS A 88 -2.53 -22.30 -3.17
C LYS A 88 -1.31 -23.15 -2.79
N ASP A 89 -0.23 -23.02 -3.53
CA ASP A 89 0.95 -23.88 -3.40
C ASP A 89 1.90 -23.41 -2.28
N TYR A 90 2.03 -22.11 -2.10
CA TYR A 90 2.98 -21.49 -1.16
C TYR A 90 2.31 -20.77 0.02
N GLY A 91 0.98 -20.64 0.04
CA GLY A 91 0.25 -19.88 1.03
C GLY A 91 0.17 -18.38 0.71
N SER A 92 -0.64 -17.68 1.49
CA SER A 92 -0.81 -16.23 1.32
C SER A 92 0.42 -15.47 1.81
N ALA A 93 0.82 -14.43 1.09
CA ALA A 93 1.95 -13.56 1.45
C ALA A 93 3.27 -14.31 1.70
N TYR A 94 3.54 -15.35 0.93
CA TYR A 94 4.81 -16.07 0.96
C TYR A 94 5.97 -15.13 0.52
N PRO A 95 7.11 -15.12 1.24
CA PRO A 95 7.51 -16.00 2.34
C PRO A 95 7.26 -15.47 3.76
N MET A 96 6.49 -14.42 3.97
CA MET A 96 6.14 -13.83 5.27
C MET A 96 7.32 -13.55 6.21
N GLY A 97 8.45 -13.18 5.65
CA GLY A 97 9.66 -12.88 6.40
C GLY A 97 10.53 -11.84 5.73
N ALA A 98 11.37 -11.16 6.53
CA ALA A 98 12.39 -10.28 5.99
C ALA A 98 13.42 -11.12 5.22
N ARG A 99 13.77 -10.67 4.03
CA ARG A 99 14.66 -11.40 3.13
C ARG A 99 16.00 -11.78 3.75
N LEU A 100 16.53 -10.92 4.60
CA LEU A 100 17.77 -11.15 5.32
C LEU A 100 17.68 -12.30 6.34
N MET A 101 16.50 -12.52 6.94
CA MET A 101 16.33 -13.50 8.03
C MET A 101 15.77 -14.83 7.54
N SER A 102 14.60 -14.81 6.94
CA SER A 102 13.86 -16.02 6.56
C SER A 102 13.02 -15.85 5.29
N GLY A 103 13.09 -14.69 4.67
CA GLY A 103 12.24 -14.32 3.54
C GLY A 103 12.90 -14.46 2.16
N HIS A 104 14.12 -15.02 2.07
CA HIS A 104 14.75 -15.33 0.79
C HIS A 104 14.39 -16.75 0.34
N THR A 105 13.96 -16.89 -0.90
CA THR A 105 13.48 -18.16 -1.44
C THR A 105 13.97 -18.36 -2.87
N ASN A 106 13.91 -19.61 -3.34
CA ASN A 106 14.19 -19.94 -4.73
C ASN A 106 13.32 -19.19 -5.75
N LEU A 107 12.12 -18.74 -5.37
CA LEU A 107 11.29 -17.90 -6.24
C LEU A 107 11.90 -16.50 -6.43
N HIS A 108 12.56 -15.94 -5.42
CA HIS A 108 13.31 -14.70 -5.57
C HIS A 108 14.46 -14.86 -6.55
N GLU A 109 15.26 -15.92 -6.39
CA GLU A 109 16.41 -16.19 -7.27
C GLU A 109 15.95 -16.40 -8.71
N LYS A 110 14.89 -17.18 -8.92
CA LYS A 110 14.32 -17.40 -10.24
C LYS A 110 13.84 -16.11 -10.87
N LEU A 111 13.11 -15.28 -10.14
CA LEU A 111 12.62 -13.99 -10.63
C LEU A 111 13.77 -13.04 -10.96
N GLU A 112 14.80 -12.98 -10.11
CA GLU A 112 15.98 -12.15 -10.37
C GLU A 112 16.72 -12.58 -11.63
N LEU A 113 16.88 -13.88 -11.84
CA LEU A 113 17.47 -14.41 -13.07
C LEU A 113 16.63 -14.04 -14.31
N GLU A 114 15.32 -14.24 -14.26
CA GLU A 114 14.42 -13.91 -15.37
C GLU A 114 14.43 -12.41 -15.69
N LEU A 115 14.46 -11.54 -14.65
CA LEU A 115 14.55 -10.09 -14.82
C LEU A 115 15.90 -9.67 -15.43
N ALA A 116 17.00 -10.27 -14.99
CA ALA A 116 18.31 -10.02 -15.56
C ALA A 116 18.36 -10.36 -17.06
N LEU A 117 17.85 -11.55 -17.41
CA LEU A 117 17.75 -11.98 -18.80
C LEU A 117 16.85 -11.07 -19.63
N PHE A 118 15.66 -10.74 -19.12
CA PHE A 118 14.72 -9.86 -19.81
C PHE A 118 15.30 -8.47 -20.10
N THR A 119 16.03 -7.92 -19.14
CA THR A 119 16.65 -6.58 -19.27
C THR A 119 18.04 -6.60 -19.92
N SER A 120 18.57 -7.78 -20.28
CA SER A 120 19.92 -7.97 -20.81
C SER A 120 21.01 -7.39 -19.87
N LYS A 121 20.85 -7.66 -18.56
CA LYS A 121 21.80 -7.29 -17.52
C LYS A 121 22.47 -8.54 -16.95
N GLU A 122 23.65 -8.34 -16.36
CA GLU A 122 24.41 -9.43 -15.72
C GLU A 122 23.68 -10.01 -14.51
N SER A 123 22.97 -9.17 -13.75
CA SER A 123 22.22 -9.56 -12.56
C SER A 123 21.08 -8.60 -12.29
N ALA A 124 20.11 -9.05 -11.50
CA ALA A 124 19.03 -8.25 -10.94
C ALA A 124 18.92 -8.53 -9.45
N TYR A 125 18.44 -7.55 -8.70
CA TYR A 125 18.15 -7.67 -7.29
C TYR A 125 16.75 -7.11 -7.00
N LEU A 126 15.89 -7.95 -6.42
CA LEU A 126 14.51 -7.58 -6.12
C LEU A 126 14.42 -6.85 -4.78
N LEU A 127 13.85 -5.66 -4.80
CA LEU A 127 13.54 -4.85 -3.63
C LEU A 127 12.04 -4.67 -3.47
N ASN A 128 11.54 -4.77 -2.24
CA ASN A 128 10.11 -4.64 -1.96
C ASN A 128 9.56 -3.22 -2.18
N PHE A 129 10.43 -2.21 -2.15
CA PHE A 129 10.04 -0.81 -2.29
C PHE A 129 10.99 -0.08 -3.22
N GLY A 130 10.46 0.63 -4.20
CA GLY A 130 11.23 1.44 -5.14
C GLY A 130 12.10 2.51 -4.45
N TYR A 131 11.66 3.05 -3.31
CA TYR A 131 12.45 3.98 -2.51
C TYR A 131 13.82 3.41 -2.11
N LYS A 132 13.87 2.13 -1.72
CA LYS A 132 15.13 1.45 -1.36
C LYS A 132 16.04 1.21 -2.57
N GLY A 133 15.49 1.19 -3.76
CA GLY A 133 16.27 1.02 -4.99
C GLY A 133 17.02 2.28 -5.42
N ASN A 134 16.67 3.44 -4.84
CA ASN A 134 17.28 4.73 -5.15
C ASN A 134 18.25 5.23 -4.05
N LEU A 135 18.51 4.43 -3.03
CA LEU A 135 19.49 4.68 -1.98
C LEU A 135 20.83 4.05 -2.33
#